data_9591bfd1ca514fe8f0bff13a1cee7c07
#
_entry.id   9591bfd1ca514fe8f0bff13a1cee7c07
#
_cell.length_a   1.000
_cell.length_b   1.000
_cell.length_c   1.000
_cell.angle_alpha   90.00
_cell.angle_beta   90.00
_cell.angle_gamma   90.00
#
_symmetry.space_group_name_H-M   'P 1'
#
loop_
_entity.id
_entity.type
_entity.pdbx_description
1 polymer ?
#
loop_
_entity_poly.entity_id
_entity_poly.type
_entity_poly.pdbx_seq_one_letter_code
_entity_poly.pdbx_strand_id
1 'polypeptide(L)'
;MGPRIFWSTNLKMRRSPQTSLVLSELLADEQAWRYGYDISRATGLKSGTLYPILMRLAEHGLLETSWETTEEGRPPRHMVKLTEDGRRYARTQVATETVAVMREPAFGGVGAL
;
A
#
# COMPACT_ATOMS: atom_id res chain seq x y z
N MET A 1 -21.48 4.36 -13.14
CA MET A 1 -20.51 4.13 -12.45
C MET A 1 -19.33 4.94 -12.47
N GLY A 2 -19.50 6.14 -11.99
CA GLY A 2 -18.43 7.06 -11.84
C GLY A 2 -17.22 6.45 -11.17
N PRO A 3 -17.42 5.68 -10.16
CA PRO A 3 -16.28 5.13 -9.47
C PRO A 3 -15.42 4.25 -10.36
N ARG A 4 -16.05 3.59 -11.29
CA ARG A 4 -15.31 2.75 -12.12
C ARG A 4 -14.46 3.48 -13.07
N ILE A 5 -14.98 4.54 -13.61
CA ILE A 5 -14.21 5.37 -14.48
C ILE A 5 -13.04 5.95 -13.74
N PHE A 6 -13.29 6.33 -12.51
CA PHE A 6 -12.24 6.88 -11.71
C PHE A 6 -11.16 5.86 -11.50
N TRP A 7 -11.53 4.62 -11.33
CA TRP A 7 -10.59 3.56 -11.17
C TRP A 7 -9.70 3.42 -12.37
N SER A 8 -10.26 3.54 -13.54
CA SER A 8 -9.44 3.50 -14.72
C SER A 8 -8.37 4.54 -14.65
N THR A 9 -8.74 5.70 -14.19
CA THR A 9 -7.77 6.76 -14.05
C THR A 9 -6.71 6.39 -13.07
N ASN A 10 -7.08 5.68 -12.05
CA ASN A 10 -6.10 5.30 -11.07
C ASN A 10 -5.03 4.42 -11.63
N LEU A 11 -5.30 3.75 -12.70
CA LEU A 11 -4.28 2.93 -13.29
C LEU A 11 -3.11 3.77 -13.72
N LYS A 12 -3.33 5.06 -13.84
CA LYS A 12 -2.25 5.94 -14.21
C LYS A 12 -1.44 6.36 -13.03
N MET A 13 -1.93 6.03 -11.84
CA MET A 13 -1.16 6.33 -10.67
C MET A 13 0.12 5.54 -10.75
N ARG A 14 1.25 6.22 -10.58
CA ARG A 14 2.47 5.54 -10.67
C ARG A 14 2.63 4.56 -9.59
N ARG A 15 3.02 3.36 -9.92
CA ARG A 15 3.27 2.34 -8.95
C ARG A 15 4.74 2.31 -8.69
N SER A 16 5.18 3.02 -7.73
CA SER A 16 6.59 3.01 -7.39
C SER A 16 6.87 1.79 -6.53
N PRO A 17 8.12 1.39 -6.43
CA PRO A 17 8.46 0.29 -5.54
C PRO A 17 8.04 0.55 -4.11
N GLN A 18 8.06 1.80 -3.69
CA GLN A 18 7.65 2.13 -2.35
C GLN A 18 6.16 1.86 -2.16
N THR A 19 5.36 2.21 -3.16
CA THR A 19 3.93 1.96 -3.07
C THR A 19 3.66 0.46 -2.98
N SER A 20 4.39 -0.33 -3.75
CA SER A 20 4.22 -1.77 -3.71
C SER A 20 4.59 -2.33 -2.35
N LEU A 21 5.63 -1.79 -1.72
CA LEU A 21 6.00 -2.23 -0.39
C LEU A 21 4.88 -1.95 0.60
N VAL A 22 4.29 -0.77 0.51
CA VAL A 22 3.23 -0.40 1.42
C VAL A 22 2.02 -1.32 1.22
N LEU A 23 1.63 -1.55 -0.03
CA LEU A 23 0.49 -2.40 -0.30
C LEU A 23 0.73 -3.83 0.19
N SER A 24 1.93 -4.32 -0.01
CA SER A 24 2.27 -5.65 0.41
C SER A 24 2.20 -5.76 1.93
N GLU A 25 2.69 -4.74 2.61
CA GLU A 25 2.67 -4.75 4.05
C GLU A 25 1.24 -4.70 4.58
N LEU A 26 0.38 -3.92 3.93
CA LEU A 26 -1.00 -3.83 4.35
C LEU A 26 -1.74 -5.13 4.11
N LEU A 27 -1.39 -5.84 3.05
CA LEU A 27 -2.02 -7.11 2.77
C LEU A 27 -1.67 -8.18 3.78
N ALA A 28 -0.55 -8.02 4.45
CA ALA A 28 -0.14 -9.01 5.45
C ALA A 28 -1.19 -9.16 6.54
N ASP A 29 -1.98 -8.11 6.78
CA ASP A 29 -3.06 -8.19 7.73
C ASP A 29 -4.16 -7.29 7.20
N GLU A 30 -4.81 -7.72 6.15
CA GLU A 30 -5.62 -6.83 5.34
C GLU A 30 -6.89 -6.33 6.01
N GLN A 31 -7.30 -6.95 7.08
CA GLN A 31 -8.49 -6.53 7.77
C GLN A 31 -8.20 -5.65 8.98
N ALA A 32 -6.96 -5.47 9.30
CA ALA A 32 -6.59 -4.79 10.52
C ALA A 32 -6.29 -3.33 10.31
N TRP A 33 -6.55 -2.55 11.34
CA TRP A 33 -6.09 -1.17 11.37
C TRP A 33 -4.60 -1.21 11.67
N ARG A 34 -3.84 -0.49 10.88
CA ARG A 34 -2.41 -0.47 11.03
C ARG A 34 -1.94 0.94 11.33
N TYR A 35 -0.99 1.09 12.22
CA TYR A 35 -0.45 2.40 12.53
C TYR A 35 0.57 2.78 11.49
N GLY A 36 0.57 4.06 11.10
CA GLY A 36 1.57 4.52 10.14
C GLY A 36 2.98 4.26 10.63
N TYR A 37 3.19 4.42 11.93
CA TYR A 37 4.51 4.19 12.49
C TYR A 37 4.97 2.74 12.26
N ASP A 38 4.07 1.79 12.47
CA ASP A 38 4.42 0.40 12.28
C ASP A 38 4.69 0.09 10.81
N ILE A 39 3.93 0.70 9.92
CA ILE A 39 4.16 0.50 8.50
C ILE A 39 5.51 1.07 8.11
N SER A 40 5.84 2.22 8.66
CA SER A 40 7.13 2.83 8.40
C SER A 40 8.27 1.91 8.82
N ARG A 41 8.14 1.32 9.98
CA ARG A 41 9.19 0.42 10.47
C ARG A 41 9.26 -0.86 9.64
N ALA A 42 8.11 -1.40 9.27
CA ALA A 42 8.08 -2.65 8.54
C ALA A 42 8.63 -2.49 7.11
N THR A 43 8.37 -1.35 6.50
CA THR A 43 8.78 -1.13 5.12
C THR A 43 10.15 -0.47 5.01
N GLY A 44 10.60 0.16 6.08
CA GLY A 44 11.83 0.91 6.04
C GLY A 44 11.66 2.30 5.46
N LEU A 45 10.42 2.68 5.14
CA LEU A 45 10.18 3.99 4.56
C LEU A 45 10.02 5.03 5.64
N LYS A 46 10.63 6.18 5.43
CA LYS A 46 10.49 7.28 6.37
C LYS A 46 9.12 7.90 6.22
N SER A 47 8.65 8.53 7.25
CA SER A 47 7.31 9.10 7.23
C SER A 47 7.13 10.11 6.10
N GLY A 48 8.17 10.85 5.76
CA GLY A 48 8.07 11.81 4.67
C GLY A 48 7.80 11.17 3.33
N THR A 49 8.15 9.90 3.18
CA THR A 49 7.88 9.16 1.97
C THR A 49 6.59 8.39 2.10
N LEU A 50 6.35 7.84 3.29
CA LEU A 50 5.21 6.98 3.52
C LEU A 50 3.89 7.71 3.49
N TYR A 51 3.78 8.83 4.20
CA TYR A 51 2.49 9.49 4.31
C TYR A 51 1.92 9.99 3.01
N PRO A 52 2.72 10.55 2.10
CA PRO A 52 2.16 10.90 0.80
C PRO A 52 1.56 9.71 0.07
N ILE A 53 2.17 8.54 0.22
CA ILE A 53 1.65 7.33 -0.40
C ILE A 53 0.33 6.96 0.24
N LEU A 54 0.27 6.97 1.56
CA LEU A 54 -0.96 6.62 2.25
C LEU A 54 -2.09 7.58 1.90
N MET A 55 -1.77 8.87 1.82
CA MET A 55 -2.78 9.85 1.50
C MET A 55 -3.30 9.66 0.09
N ARG A 56 -2.41 9.36 -0.84
CA ARG A 56 -2.83 9.15 -2.21
C ARG A 56 -3.74 7.94 -2.31
N LEU A 57 -3.38 6.87 -1.62
CA LEU A 57 -4.22 5.69 -1.63
C LEU A 57 -5.59 5.97 -1.01
N ALA A 58 -5.60 6.78 0.05
CA ALA A 58 -6.87 7.14 0.67
C ALA A 58 -7.72 7.98 -0.25
N GLU A 59 -7.10 8.90 -0.98
CA GLU A 59 -7.83 9.73 -1.91
C GLU A 59 -8.47 8.92 -3.03
N HIS A 60 -7.87 7.79 -3.34
CA HIS A 60 -8.41 6.94 -4.38
C HIS A 60 -9.38 5.89 -3.81
N GLY A 61 -9.74 6.02 -2.56
CA GLY A 61 -10.71 5.11 -1.96
C GLY A 61 -10.16 3.74 -1.63
N LEU A 62 -8.85 3.61 -1.57
CA LEU A 62 -8.23 2.33 -1.31
C LEU A 62 -7.88 2.12 0.16
N LEU A 63 -7.86 3.20 0.92
CA LEU A 63 -7.58 3.12 2.35
C LEU A 63 -8.61 3.91 3.13
N GLU A 64 -8.94 3.41 4.30
CA GLU A 64 -9.68 4.16 5.28
C GLU A 64 -8.64 4.70 6.24
N THR A 65 -8.88 5.88 6.76
CA THR A 65 -7.96 6.47 7.71
C THR A 65 -8.72 6.86 8.97
N SER A 66 -8.02 6.86 10.07
CA SER A 66 -8.63 7.21 11.34
C SER A 66 -7.53 7.67 12.28
N TRP A 67 -7.93 8.35 13.33
CA TRP A 67 -7.00 8.77 14.36
C TRP A 67 -7.42 8.13 15.66
N GLU A 68 -6.46 7.48 16.30
CA GLU A 68 -6.73 6.88 17.59
C GLU A 68 -6.39 7.87 18.67
N THR A 69 -7.35 8.14 19.53
CA THR A 69 -7.12 9.04 20.64
C THR A 69 -6.24 8.33 21.65
N THR A 70 -5.20 9.00 22.09
CA THR A 70 -4.31 8.42 23.06
C THR A 70 -4.46 9.19 24.35
N GLU A 71 -3.62 8.83 25.31
CA GLU A 71 -3.65 9.49 26.59
C GLU A 71 -3.30 10.94 26.45
N GLU A 72 -3.75 11.68 27.41
CA GLU A 72 -3.47 13.09 27.46
C GLU A 72 -1.99 13.33 27.39
N GLY A 73 -1.61 14.32 26.62
CA GLY A 73 -0.20 14.64 26.49
C GLY A 73 0.51 13.92 25.38
N ARG A 74 -0.18 13.01 24.71
CA ARG A 74 0.42 12.29 23.60
C ARG A 74 -0.33 12.59 22.34
N PRO A 75 0.37 12.67 21.22
CA PRO A 75 -0.33 12.95 19.96
C PRO A 75 -1.18 11.75 19.56
N PRO A 76 -2.29 12.00 18.89
CA PRO A 76 -3.11 10.91 18.38
C PRO A 76 -2.32 10.07 17.39
N ARG A 77 -2.69 8.83 17.28
CA ARG A 77 -2.03 7.94 16.34
C ARG A 77 -2.83 7.82 15.07
N HIS A 78 -2.13 7.88 13.97
CA HIS A 78 -2.77 7.76 12.68
C HIS A 78 -2.85 6.29 12.30
N MET A 79 -4.04 5.85 11.90
CA MET A 79 -4.26 4.46 11.52
C MET A 79 -4.82 4.38 10.13
N VAL A 80 -4.49 3.32 9.43
CA VAL A 80 -5.03 3.08 8.10
C VAL A 80 -5.46 1.63 7.99
N LYS A 81 -6.38 1.39 7.07
CA LYS A 81 -6.88 0.06 6.83
C LYS A 81 -7.31 -0.01 5.37
N LEU A 82 -7.05 -1.14 4.72
CA LEU A 82 -7.47 -1.29 3.34
C LEU A 82 -8.98 -1.38 3.25
N THR A 83 -9.56 -0.68 2.28
CA THR A 83 -10.96 -0.85 1.98
C THR A 83 -11.07 -2.13 1.16
N GLU A 84 -12.30 -2.53 0.86
CA GLU A 84 -12.49 -3.69 0.02
C GLU A 84 -11.84 -3.47 -1.33
N ASP A 85 -12.04 -2.29 -1.90
CA ASP A 85 -11.40 -1.95 -3.17
C ASP A 85 -9.90 -1.94 -3.01
N GLY A 86 -9.43 -1.47 -1.87
CA GLY A 86 -8.00 -1.44 -1.61
C GLY A 86 -7.41 -2.83 -1.57
N ARG A 87 -8.13 -3.77 -0.97
CA ARG A 87 -7.65 -5.14 -0.91
C ARG A 87 -7.54 -5.75 -2.30
N ARG A 88 -8.56 -5.51 -3.12
CA ARG A 88 -8.54 -6.01 -4.49
C ARG A 88 -7.40 -5.41 -5.28
N TYR A 89 -7.27 -4.11 -5.17
CA TYR A 89 -6.22 -3.41 -5.89
C TYR A 89 -4.84 -3.90 -5.44
N ALA A 90 -4.65 -4.03 -4.14
CA ALA A 90 -3.38 -4.44 -3.61
C ALA A 90 -3.01 -5.85 -4.06
N ARG A 91 -3.97 -6.75 -4.05
CA ARG A 91 -3.69 -8.11 -4.50
C ARG A 91 -3.29 -8.14 -5.95
N THR A 92 -3.97 -7.36 -6.77
CA THR A 92 -3.65 -7.29 -8.17
C THR A 92 -2.25 -6.74 -8.40
N GLN A 93 -1.91 -5.68 -7.68
CA GLN A 93 -0.62 -5.07 -7.87
C GLN A 93 0.51 -5.96 -7.40
N VAL A 94 0.33 -6.60 -6.28
CA VAL A 94 1.36 -7.48 -5.76
C VAL A 94 1.53 -8.70 -6.67
N ALA A 95 0.43 -9.24 -7.15
CA ALA A 95 0.51 -10.38 -8.05
C ALA A 95 1.21 -10.01 -9.35
N THR A 96 0.91 -8.83 -9.87
CA THR A 96 1.54 -8.39 -11.10
C THR A 96 3.03 -8.22 -10.90
N GLU A 97 3.41 -7.68 -9.78
CA GLU A 97 4.79 -7.47 -9.48
C GLU A 97 5.51 -8.80 -9.38
N THR A 98 4.88 -9.77 -8.73
CA THR A 98 5.45 -11.08 -8.58
C THR A 98 5.66 -11.76 -9.93
N VAL A 99 4.66 -11.66 -10.80
CA VAL A 99 4.76 -12.24 -12.11
C VAL A 99 5.88 -11.60 -12.91
N ALA A 100 5.99 -10.29 -12.81
CA ALA A 100 7.03 -9.59 -13.53
C ALA A 100 8.41 -10.05 -13.07
N VAL A 101 8.57 -10.21 -11.79
CA VAL A 101 9.83 -10.68 -11.27
C VAL A 101 10.13 -12.09 -11.76
N MET A 102 9.12 -12.94 -11.75
CA MET A 102 9.33 -14.30 -12.17
C MET A 102 9.63 -14.40 -13.65
N ARG A 103 9.21 -13.42 -14.41
CA ARG A 103 9.46 -13.44 -15.83
C ARG A 103 10.79 -12.93 -16.23
N GLU A 104 11.48 -12.30 -15.37
CA GLU A 104 12.74 -11.74 -15.73
C GLU A 104 13.75 -12.81 -15.79
N PRO A 105 13.94 -13.35 -16.89
CA PRO A 105 14.77 -14.51 -17.02
C PRO A 105 16.18 -14.21 -16.85
N ALA A 106 16.49 -13.08 -17.21
CA ALA A 106 17.82 -12.74 -17.13
C ALA A 106 18.30 -13.10 -15.86
N PHE A 107 17.61 -12.80 -14.87
CA PHE A 107 18.12 -13.08 -13.74
C PHE A 107 17.74 -14.37 -13.30
N GLY A 108 16.66 -14.73 -13.75
CA GLY A 108 16.28 -15.96 -13.31
C GLY A 108 17.28 -16.90 -13.76
N GLY A 109 17.50 -16.78 -14.87
CA GLY A 109 18.28 -17.74 -15.37
C GLY A 109 19.45 -17.85 -14.69
N VAL A 110 19.60 -17.17 -14.35
CA VAL A 110 20.56 -17.37 -13.90
C VAL A 110 20.58 -18.09 -13.12
N GLY A 111 20.13 -17.89 -13.04
CA GLY A 111 20.27 -18.50 -12.38
C GLY A 111 20.46 -19.56 -12.61
N ALA A 112 20.28 -19.69 -12.84
CA ALA A 112 20.48 -20.63 -12.97
C ALA A 112 21.28 -21.14 -13.04
N LEU A 113 21.36 -20.90 -13.12
CA LEU A 113 21.95 -21.45 -13.13
C LEU A 113 22.52 -21.77 -13.03
#